data_9c1f2c850a936fb7217826edfcc6371e
#
_entry.id   9c1f2c850a936fb7217826edfcc6371e
#
_cell.length_a   1.000
_cell.length_b   1.000
_cell.length_c   1.000
_cell.angle_alpha   90.00
_cell.angle_beta   90.00
_cell.angle_gamma   90.00
#
_symmetry.space_group_name_H-M   'P 1'
#
loop_
_entity.id
_entity.type
_entity.pdbx_description
1 polymer ?
#
loop_
_entity_poly.entity_id
_entity_poly.type
_entity_poly.pdbx_seq_one_letter_code
_entity_poly.pdbx_strand_id
1 'polypeptide(L)'
;EMNIHPSYRINGNRTEVTLTLAPNESVFIVYPAEGVHEGYGESSLQLQKEKKDTAKAPLNIALEAKEYTITFAANKKTLTRQELFDWSQESDEQIRYYSGTATYKTTFRWKNKPNKDQQIYLNLGTVYNLATVRVNGVDCGTIWTAPYRADITDALKKGTNELEIEVTNTWANALTG
;
A
#
# COMPACT_ATOMS: atom_id res chain seq x y z
N GLU A 1 -9.57 5.92 -5.94
CA GLU A 1 -9.10 5.67 -7.32
C GLU A 1 -7.84 6.48 -7.55
N MET A 2 -6.75 5.80 -7.86
CA MET A 2 -5.50 6.46 -8.18
C MET A 2 -5.46 6.64 -9.70
N ASN A 3 -5.66 7.87 -10.17
CA ASN A 3 -5.49 8.20 -11.59
C ASN A 3 -4.01 8.38 -11.88
N ILE A 4 -3.37 7.34 -12.39
CA ILE A 4 -1.99 7.41 -12.89
C ILE A 4 -2.06 7.79 -14.36
N HIS A 5 -1.43 8.90 -14.74
CA HIS A 5 -1.25 9.26 -16.14
C HIS A 5 0.06 8.63 -16.65
N PRO A 6 0.00 7.49 -17.34
CA PRO A 6 1.20 6.87 -17.88
C PRO A 6 1.80 7.74 -18.99
N SER A 7 3.11 7.69 -19.14
CA SER A 7 3.74 8.24 -20.34
C SER A 7 3.32 7.43 -21.56
N TYR A 8 2.93 8.11 -22.63
CA TYR A 8 2.53 7.48 -23.87
C TYR A 8 3.19 8.12 -25.08
N ARG A 9 3.28 7.39 -26.16
CA ARG A 9 3.79 7.86 -27.45
C ARG A 9 2.72 7.66 -28.53
N ILE A 10 2.54 8.65 -29.37
CA ILE A 10 1.68 8.52 -30.56
C ILE A 10 2.58 8.16 -31.74
N ASN A 11 2.27 7.05 -32.39
CA ASN A 11 2.98 6.57 -33.57
C ASN A 11 1.97 6.30 -34.70
N GLY A 12 1.76 7.30 -35.58
CA GLY A 12 0.70 7.28 -36.56
C GLY A 12 -0.69 7.23 -35.93
N ASN A 13 -1.46 6.19 -36.22
CA ASN A 13 -2.80 5.95 -35.65
C ASN A 13 -2.79 5.09 -34.40
N ARG A 14 -1.63 4.88 -33.77
CA ARG A 14 -1.48 4.03 -32.60
C ARG A 14 -0.96 4.83 -31.42
N THR A 15 -1.49 4.53 -30.24
CA THR A 15 -0.95 5.00 -28.96
C THR A 15 -0.18 3.88 -28.31
N GLU A 16 1.09 4.13 -28.04
CA GLU A 16 1.98 3.19 -27.34
C GLU A 16 2.08 3.63 -25.89
N VAL A 17 1.77 2.74 -24.98
CA VAL A 17 1.86 2.98 -23.53
C VAL A 17 2.84 1.96 -22.94
N THR A 18 3.86 2.45 -22.24
CA THR A 18 4.78 1.58 -21.51
C THR A 18 4.31 1.40 -20.09
N LEU A 19 4.03 0.16 -19.71
CA LEU A 19 3.59 -0.21 -18.38
C LEU A 19 4.59 -1.20 -17.77
N THR A 20 4.92 -1.00 -16.51
CA THR A 20 5.66 -1.96 -15.70
C THR A 20 4.73 -2.45 -14.62
N LEU A 21 4.36 -3.72 -14.69
CA LEU A 21 3.45 -4.34 -13.73
C LEU A 21 4.20 -5.31 -12.83
N ALA A 22 3.91 -5.28 -11.54
CA ALA A 22 4.38 -6.28 -10.61
C ALA A 22 3.60 -7.60 -10.78
N PRO A 23 4.09 -8.74 -10.26
CA PRO A 23 3.33 -9.98 -10.29
C PRO A 23 1.93 -9.80 -9.67
N ASN A 24 0.90 -10.26 -10.39
CA ASN A 24 -0.52 -10.14 -10.04
C ASN A 24 -1.09 -8.70 -10.02
N GLU A 25 -0.34 -7.71 -10.47
CA GLU A 25 -0.83 -6.35 -10.65
C GLU A 25 -1.66 -6.27 -11.95
N SER A 26 -2.74 -5.48 -11.91
CA SER A 26 -3.59 -5.20 -13.07
C SER A 26 -3.89 -3.72 -13.17
N VAL A 27 -4.12 -3.25 -14.39
CA VAL A 27 -4.44 -1.85 -14.65
C VAL A 27 -5.52 -1.77 -15.73
N PHE A 28 -6.42 -0.79 -15.60
CA PHE A 28 -7.37 -0.44 -16.63
C PHE A 28 -6.83 0.76 -17.41
N ILE A 29 -6.79 0.64 -18.75
CA ILE A 29 -6.48 1.76 -19.63
C ILE A 29 -7.81 2.26 -20.16
N VAL A 30 -8.16 3.50 -19.82
CA VAL A 30 -9.42 4.11 -20.23
C VAL A 30 -9.13 5.17 -21.29
N TYR A 31 -9.76 5.03 -22.43
CA TYR A 31 -9.75 6.05 -23.48
C TYR A 31 -11.07 6.83 -23.42
N PRO A 32 -11.04 8.16 -23.32
CA PRO A 32 -12.26 8.94 -23.40
C PRO A 32 -12.89 8.80 -24.78
N ALA A 33 -14.23 8.73 -24.85
CA ALA A 33 -14.93 8.77 -26.11
C ALA A 33 -14.72 10.14 -26.80
N GLU A 34 -14.73 10.17 -28.13
CA GLU A 34 -14.62 11.42 -28.87
C GLU A 34 -15.69 12.42 -28.39
N GLY A 35 -15.25 13.62 -28.02
CA GLY A 35 -16.11 14.71 -27.54
C GLY A 35 -16.16 14.92 -26.02
N VAL A 36 -15.55 14.06 -25.20
CA VAL A 36 -15.41 14.26 -23.75
C VAL A 36 -14.03 14.87 -23.45
N HIS A 37 -13.84 16.12 -23.86
CA HIS A 37 -12.60 16.86 -23.58
C HIS A 37 -12.71 17.77 -22.35
N GLU A 38 -13.75 17.65 -21.53
CA GLU A 38 -13.87 18.44 -20.31
C GLU A 38 -12.90 17.91 -19.25
N GLY A 39 -11.76 18.57 -19.12
CA GLY A 39 -10.79 18.36 -18.05
C GLY A 39 -9.41 17.80 -18.44
N TYR A 40 -9.23 17.30 -19.65
CA TYR A 40 -7.91 16.90 -20.16
C TYR A 40 -7.43 17.96 -21.16
N GLY A 41 -6.85 19.05 -20.64
CA GLY A 41 -6.43 20.18 -21.47
C GLY A 41 -5.39 19.76 -22.52
N GLU A 42 -5.46 20.40 -23.70
CA GLU A 42 -4.48 20.27 -24.80
C GLU A 42 -3.02 20.50 -24.39
N SER A 43 -2.77 21.00 -23.17
CA SER A 43 -1.43 21.18 -22.60
C SER A 43 -0.70 19.87 -22.30
N SER A 44 -1.38 18.72 -22.28
CA SER A 44 -0.74 17.40 -22.10
C SER A 44 -0.14 16.84 -23.41
N LEU A 45 -0.44 17.46 -24.55
CA LEU A 45 0.14 17.10 -25.86
C LEU A 45 1.53 17.72 -26.11
N GLN A 46 2.03 18.56 -25.23
CA GLN A 46 3.43 18.93 -25.29
C GLN A 46 4.25 17.69 -24.95
N LEU A 47 4.97 17.20 -25.96
CA LEU A 47 6.07 16.25 -25.84
C LEU A 47 6.84 16.56 -24.55
N GLN A 48 6.50 15.88 -23.45
CA GLN A 48 7.41 15.86 -22.32
C GLN A 48 8.65 15.16 -22.88
N LYS A 49 9.70 15.97 -23.16
CA LYS A 49 11.04 15.45 -23.37
C LYS A 49 11.21 14.33 -22.37
N GLU A 50 11.55 13.14 -22.86
CA GLU A 50 11.91 12.01 -22.06
C GLU A 50 12.77 12.51 -20.89
N LYS A 51 12.17 12.73 -19.71
CA LYS A 51 12.93 12.73 -18.49
C LYS A 51 13.45 11.30 -18.44
N LYS A 52 14.73 11.17 -18.78
CA LYS A 52 15.49 9.96 -18.55
C LYS A 52 15.25 9.65 -17.08
N ASP A 53 14.34 8.71 -16.83
CA ASP A 53 14.11 8.20 -15.50
C ASP A 53 15.43 7.54 -15.06
N THR A 54 16.28 8.34 -14.47
CA THR A 54 17.32 7.83 -13.60
C THR A 54 16.61 7.44 -12.31
N ALA A 55 15.66 6.50 -12.40
CA ALA A 55 15.04 5.90 -11.25
C ALA A 55 16.19 5.26 -10.46
N LYS A 56 16.66 5.93 -9.44
CA LYS A 56 17.52 5.31 -8.43
C LYS A 56 16.77 4.08 -7.95
N ALA A 57 17.49 2.94 -7.92
CA ALA A 57 16.94 1.72 -7.35
C ALA A 57 16.23 2.03 -6.02
N PRO A 58 15.05 1.45 -5.79
CA PRO A 58 14.29 1.71 -4.58
C PRO A 58 15.16 1.39 -3.36
N LEU A 59 15.30 2.35 -2.45
CA LEU A 59 16.03 2.15 -1.21
C LEU A 59 15.09 1.44 -0.23
N ASN A 60 15.43 0.20 0.11
CA ASN A 60 14.72 -0.53 1.15
C ASN A 60 15.26 -0.14 2.52
N ILE A 61 14.38 0.41 3.37
CA ILE A 61 14.69 0.78 4.76
C ILE A 61 13.83 -0.09 5.65
N ALA A 62 14.45 -0.81 6.60
CA ALA A 62 13.70 -1.54 7.60
C ALA A 62 12.95 -0.56 8.50
N LEU A 63 11.67 -0.84 8.75
CA LEU A 63 10.88 -0.10 9.72
C LEU A 63 11.31 -0.54 11.13
N GLU A 64 11.95 0.35 11.86
CA GLU A 64 12.37 0.11 13.25
C GLU A 64 11.16 0.37 14.18
N ALA A 65 10.24 -0.59 14.26
CA ALA A 65 9.21 -0.61 15.27
C ALA A 65 9.72 -1.37 16.51
N LYS A 66 9.47 -0.81 17.70
CA LYS A 66 9.91 -1.44 18.94
C LYS A 66 9.02 -2.61 19.34
N GLU A 67 7.72 -2.43 19.18
CA GLU A 67 6.70 -3.40 19.51
C GLU A 67 5.40 -3.08 18.74
N TYR A 68 4.57 -4.09 18.60
CA TYR A 68 3.23 -3.99 18.04
C TYR A 68 2.21 -4.34 19.12
N THR A 69 1.22 -3.48 19.33
CA THR A 69 -0.01 -3.83 20.04
C THR A 69 -1.00 -4.36 19.02
N ILE A 70 -1.47 -5.60 19.21
CA ILE A 70 -2.34 -6.30 18.27
C ILE A 70 -3.66 -6.59 18.98
N THR A 71 -4.75 -6.05 18.49
CA THR A 71 -6.10 -6.22 19.05
C THR A 71 -6.98 -6.98 18.08
N PHE A 72 -7.51 -8.10 18.51
CA PHE A 72 -8.45 -8.94 17.78
C PHE A 72 -9.89 -8.47 18.08
N ALA A 73 -10.57 -7.91 17.08
CA ALA A 73 -11.83 -7.20 17.30
C ALA A 73 -12.95 -8.05 17.90
N ALA A 74 -13.15 -9.27 17.40
CA ALA A 74 -14.29 -10.10 17.79
C ALA A 74 -14.16 -10.68 19.21
N ASN A 75 -12.97 -11.15 19.63
CA ASN A 75 -12.76 -11.74 20.96
C ASN A 75 -12.14 -10.77 21.97
N LYS A 76 -11.87 -9.53 21.54
CA LYS A 76 -11.28 -8.44 22.36
C LYS A 76 -9.91 -8.79 22.97
N LYS A 77 -9.23 -9.81 22.45
CA LYS A 77 -7.88 -10.14 22.89
C LYS A 77 -6.89 -9.09 22.39
N THR A 78 -5.94 -8.77 23.24
CA THR A 78 -4.84 -7.86 22.91
C THR A 78 -3.52 -8.53 23.25
N LEU A 79 -2.59 -8.49 22.32
CA LEU A 79 -1.23 -8.98 22.46
C LEU A 79 -0.24 -7.86 22.23
N THR A 80 0.93 -7.98 22.86
CA THR A 80 2.10 -7.16 22.53
C THR A 80 3.18 -8.08 22.00
N ARG A 81 3.75 -7.74 20.83
CA ARG A 81 4.80 -8.52 20.14
C ARG A 81 5.86 -7.60 19.59
N GLN A 82 7.09 -8.06 19.58
CA GLN A 82 8.21 -7.35 18.92
C GLN A 82 8.31 -7.68 17.43
N GLU A 83 7.80 -8.85 17.04
CA GLU A 83 7.82 -9.34 15.66
C GLU A 83 6.40 -9.66 15.18
N LEU A 84 6.20 -9.57 13.88
CA LEU A 84 4.96 -10.02 13.24
C LEU A 84 4.98 -11.55 13.18
N PHE A 85 3.81 -12.16 13.27
CA PHE A 85 3.67 -13.61 13.32
C PHE A 85 2.45 -14.08 12.55
N ASP A 86 2.45 -15.36 12.22
CA ASP A 86 1.30 -16.05 11.62
C ASP A 86 0.35 -16.50 12.75
N TRP A 87 -0.88 -16.02 12.73
CA TRP A 87 -1.90 -16.37 13.73
C TRP A 87 -2.16 -17.86 13.81
N SER A 88 -2.08 -18.58 12.68
CA SER A 88 -2.34 -20.02 12.62
C SER A 88 -1.31 -20.84 13.39
N GLN A 89 -0.17 -20.25 13.75
CA GLN A 89 0.90 -20.89 14.52
C GLN A 89 0.84 -20.55 16.01
N GLU A 90 -0.14 -19.73 16.44
CA GLU A 90 -0.25 -19.35 17.85
C GLU A 90 -0.74 -20.52 18.71
N SER A 91 -0.24 -20.60 19.93
CA SER A 91 -0.64 -21.65 20.89
C SER A 91 -2.06 -21.43 21.43
N ASP A 92 -2.49 -20.19 21.52
CA ASP A 92 -3.85 -19.80 21.92
C ASP A 92 -4.84 -20.10 20.79
N GLU A 93 -5.73 -21.05 20.98
CA GLU A 93 -6.73 -21.46 19.99
C GLU A 93 -7.66 -20.33 19.56
N GLN A 94 -7.97 -19.38 20.46
CA GLN A 94 -8.80 -18.22 20.13
C GLN A 94 -8.10 -17.23 19.18
N ILE A 95 -6.80 -17.38 18.98
CA ILE A 95 -6.03 -16.63 17.99
C ILE A 95 -5.74 -17.51 16.78
N ARG A 96 -5.34 -18.76 17.02
CA ARG A 96 -5.04 -19.74 15.95
C ARG A 96 -6.19 -19.87 14.96
N TYR A 97 -7.41 -19.98 15.46
CA TYR A 97 -8.63 -20.15 14.67
C TYR A 97 -9.39 -18.84 14.47
N TYR A 98 -8.75 -17.70 14.75
CA TYR A 98 -9.39 -16.41 14.60
C TYR A 98 -9.71 -16.11 13.14
N SER A 99 -10.94 -15.68 12.88
CA SER A 99 -11.38 -15.13 11.60
C SER A 99 -12.05 -13.79 11.84
N GLY A 100 -11.56 -12.77 11.16
CA GLY A 100 -12.00 -11.40 11.33
C GLY A 100 -10.85 -10.39 11.20
N THR A 101 -11.05 -9.24 11.80
CA THR A 101 -10.09 -8.13 11.73
C THR A 101 -9.25 -8.04 13.01
N ALA A 102 -7.94 -7.97 12.85
CA ALA A 102 -7.02 -7.59 13.90
C ALA A 102 -6.33 -6.27 13.57
N THR A 103 -6.25 -5.39 14.56
CA THR A 103 -5.63 -4.08 14.44
C THR A 103 -4.25 -4.09 15.06
N TYR A 104 -3.25 -3.78 14.27
CA TYR A 104 -1.85 -3.63 14.67
C TYR A 104 -1.55 -2.16 14.84
N LYS A 105 -1.06 -1.78 16.02
CA LYS A 105 -0.61 -0.41 16.30
C LYS A 105 0.84 -0.40 16.74
N THR A 106 1.59 0.52 16.17
CA THR A 106 2.97 0.76 16.54
C THR A 106 3.38 2.21 16.27
N THR A 107 4.55 2.58 16.74
CA THR A 107 5.18 3.84 16.40
C THR A 107 6.55 3.61 15.78
N PHE A 108 6.92 4.45 14.84
CA PHE A 108 8.24 4.42 14.22
C PHE A 108 8.78 5.82 14.02
N ARG A 109 10.09 5.93 13.87
CA ARG A 109 10.75 7.23 13.70
C ARG A 109 11.20 7.41 12.25
N TRP A 110 10.79 8.54 11.66
CA TRP A 110 11.24 8.96 10.35
C TRP A 110 12.21 10.14 10.46
N LYS A 111 13.41 10.01 9.86
CA LYS A 111 14.49 10.98 10.09
C LYS A 111 14.31 12.29 9.33
N ASN A 112 13.83 12.20 8.10
CA ASN A 112 13.77 13.33 7.18
C ASN A 112 12.32 13.70 6.85
N LYS A 113 12.10 14.95 6.45
CA LYS A 113 10.83 15.32 5.82
C LYS A 113 10.81 14.70 4.41
N PRO A 114 9.71 14.05 3.97
CA PRO A 114 9.60 13.57 2.61
C PRO A 114 9.88 14.69 1.62
N ASN A 115 10.66 14.40 0.58
CA ASN A 115 10.87 15.32 -0.51
C ASN A 115 9.69 15.24 -1.47
N LYS A 116 9.27 16.34 -2.08
CA LYS A 116 8.13 16.38 -3.02
C LYS A 116 8.30 15.46 -4.24
N ASP A 117 9.54 15.11 -4.57
CA ASP A 117 9.87 14.25 -5.70
C ASP A 117 10.09 12.77 -5.29
N GLN A 118 9.82 12.41 -4.03
CA GLN A 118 9.98 11.07 -3.50
C GLN A 118 8.63 10.47 -3.15
N GLN A 119 8.39 9.25 -3.60
CA GLN A 119 7.30 8.40 -3.12
C GLN A 119 7.84 7.40 -2.11
N ILE A 120 7.14 7.26 -1.01
CA ILE A 120 7.53 6.38 0.11
C ILE A 120 6.44 5.36 0.31
N TYR A 121 6.80 4.10 0.11
CA TYR A 121 5.89 2.99 0.25
C TYR A 121 6.20 2.19 1.50
N LEU A 122 5.17 1.88 2.27
CA LEU A 122 5.23 0.88 3.33
C LEU A 122 4.99 -0.50 2.69
N ASN A 123 6.00 -1.36 2.74
CA ASN A 123 5.87 -2.74 2.30
C ASN A 123 5.40 -3.59 3.48
N LEU A 124 4.26 -4.25 3.32
CA LEU A 124 3.64 -5.08 4.35
C LEU A 124 4.15 -6.54 4.33
N GLY A 125 5.01 -6.88 3.34
CA GLY A 125 5.42 -8.26 3.14
C GLY A 125 4.29 -9.11 2.57
N THR A 126 3.92 -10.17 3.27
CA THR A 126 2.81 -11.06 2.90
C THR A 126 1.61 -10.79 3.78
N VAL A 127 0.45 -10.57 3.18
CA VAL A 127 -0.82 -10.30 3.87
C VAL A 127 -1.86 -11.36 3.49
N TYR A 128 -2.55 -11.91 4.47
CA TYR A 128 -3.69 -12.81 4.32
C TYR A 128 -4.91 -12.20 5.05
N ASN A 129 -5.91 -11.57 4.37
CA ASN A 129 -6.02 -11.43 2.91
C ASN A 129 -5.97 -9.96 2.50
N LEU A 130 -6.43 -9.05 3.34
CA LEU A 130 -6.41 -7.61 3.06
C LEU A 130 -5.91 -6.82 4.27
N ALA A 131 -5.31 -5.67 3.99
CA ALA A 131 -4.85 -4.76 5.02
C ALA A 131 -5.26 -3.32 4.69
N THR A 132 -5.86 -2.63 5.65
CA THR A 132 -6.06 -1.18 5.59
C THR A 132 -4.98 -0.49 6.40
N VAL A 133 -4.31 0.49 5.81
CA VAL A 133 -3.17 1.17 6.43
C VAL A 133 -3.53 2.61 6.76
N ARG A 134 -3.20 3.03 7.99
CA ARG A 134 -3.27 4.44 8.41
C ARG A 134 -1.94 4.87 9.02
N VAL A 135 -1.50 6.06 8.65
CA VAL A 135 -0.30 6.68 9.23
C VAL A 135 -0.70 8.05 9.79
N ASN A 136 -0.43 8.29 11.07
CA ASN A 136 -0.84 9.51 11.76
C ASN A 136 -2.35 9.84 11.65
N GLY A 137 -3.19 8.80 11.55
CA GLY A 137 -4.64 8.93 11.36
C GLY A 137 -5.08 9.18 9.91
N VAL A 138 -4.14 9.36 8.97
CA VAL A 138 -4.43 9.52 7.54
C VAL A 138 -4.60 8.14 6.90
N ASP A 139 -5.69 7.93 6.17
CA ASP A 139 -5.93 6.70 5.42
C ASP A 139 -5.00 6.62 4.21
N CYS A 140 -4.20 5.56 4.14
CA CYS A 140 -3.24 5.26 3.08
C CYS A 140 -3.74 4.14 2.15
N GLY A 141 -4.99 3.76 2.27
CA GLY A 141 -5.68 2.81 1.41
C GLY A 141 -5.74 1.38 1.93
N THR A 142 -6.53 0.57 1.22
CA THR A 142 -6.69 -0.86 1.49
C THR A 142 -5.99 -1.69 0.43
N ILE A 143 -5.10 -2.56 0.86
CA ILE A 143 -4.25 -3.41 0.04
C ILE A 143 -4.74 -4.85 0.14
N TRP A 144 -5.09 -5.47 -0.99
CA TRP A 144 -5.67 -6.81 -1.06
C TRP A 144 -5.03 -7.71 -2.12
N THR A 145 -4.03 -7.19 -2.83
CA THR A 145 -3.24 -7.94 -3.83
C THR A 145 -1.77 -7.53 -3.77
N ALA A 146 -0.90 -8.41 -4.23
CA ALA A 146 0.52 -8.10 -4.37
C ALA A 146 0.74 -7.04 -5.48
N PRO A 147 1.75 -6.17 -5.32
CA PRO A 147 2.63 -6.06 -4.16
C PRO A 147 1.91 -5.41 -2.98
N TYR A 148 2.00 -6.05 -1.80
CA TYR A 148 1.35 -5.55 -0.58
C TYR A 148 2.08 -4.31 -0.06
N ARG A 149 1.80 -3.16 -0.66
CA ARG A 149 2.43 -1.89 -0.29
C ARG A 149 1.42 -0.74 -0.31
N ALA A 150 1.54 0.16 0.66
CA ALA A 150 0.76 1.38 0.75
C ALA A 150 1.64 2.59 0.49
N ASP A 151 1.16 3.56 -0.29
CA ASP A 151 1.81 4.87 -0.39
C ASP A 151 1.51 5.67 0.89
N ILE A 152 2.55 5.98 1.65
CA ILE A 152 2.47 6.71 2.91
C ILE A 152 3.11 8.10 2.82
N THR A 153 3.46 8.55 1.62
CA THR A 153 4.23 9.77 1.37
C THR A 153 3.63 11.00 2.06
N ASP A 154 2.34 11.23 1.83
CA ASP A 154 1.64 12.42 2.34
C ASP A 154 1.29 12.34 3.83
N ALA A 155 1.27 11.13 4.37
CA ALA A 155 0.95 10.89 5.78
C ALA A 155 2.18 10.96 6.69
N LEU A 156 3.41 10.87 6.12
CA LEU A 156 4.64 10.89 6.88
C LEU A 156 5.02 12.29 7.39
N LYS A 157 5.49 12.32 8.63
CA LYS A 157 6.12 13.49 9.21
C LYS A 157 7.52 13.18 9.74
N LYS A 158 8.36 14.21 9.85
CA LYS A 158 9.65 14.07 10.53
C LYS A 158 9.43 13.79 12.02
N GLY A 159 10.15 12.84 12.56
CA GLY A 159 10.05 12.43 13.97
C GLY A 159 9.21 11.18 14.14
N THR A 160 8.46 11.10 15.22
CA THR A 160 7.63 9.93 15.55
C THR A 160 6.35 9.94 14.72
N ASN A 161 6.06 8.80 14.10
CA ASN A 161 4.83 8.53 13.35
C ASN A 161 4.08 7.37 14.01
N GLU A 162 2.76 7.45 14.01
CA GLU A 162 1.87 6.38 14.43
C GLU A 162 1.48 5.56 13.19
N LEU A 163 1.56 4.25 13.31
CA LEU A 163 1.15 3.31 12.28
C LEU A 163 0.04 2.43 12.83
N GLU A 164 -1.06 2.38 12.10
CA GLU A 164 -2.17 1.47 12.33
C GLU A 164 -2.43 0.65 11.08
N ILE A 165 -2.49 -0.68 11.23
CA ILE A 165 -2.80 -1.62 10.15
C ILE A 165 -3.92 -2.53 10.62
N GLU A 166 -5.04 -2.49 9.92
CA GLU A 166 -6.15 -3.43 10.11
C GLU A 166 -6.00 -4.58 9.13
N VAL A 167 -5.71 -5.77 9.61
CA VAL A 167 -5.60 -6.98 8.79
C VAL A 167 -6.87 -7.80 8.96
N THR A 168 -7.51 -8.12 7.84
CA THR A 168 -8.71 -8.97 7.82
C THR A 168 -8.40 -10.24 7.03
N ASN A 169 -8.58 -11.40 7.69
CA ASN A 169 -8.46 -12.70 7.04
C ASN A 169 -9.82 -13.25 6.60
N THR A 170 -9.81 -14.37 5.90
CA THR A 170 -11.01 -15.12 5.54
C THR A 170 -11.44 -16.06 6.69
N TRP A 171 -12.57 -16.71 6.51
CA TRP A 171 -13.12 -17.71 7.45
C TRP A 171 -12.33 -19.02 7.48
N ALA A 172 -11.29 -19.15 6.67
CA ALA A 172 -10.51 -20.38 6.57
C ALA A 172 -9.98 -20.85 7.94
N ASN A 173 -9.45 -19.96 8.76
CA ASN A 173 -8.94 -20.32 10.07
C ASN A 173 -10.03 -20.87 11.01
N ALA A 174 -11.22 -20.25 11.01
CA ALA A 174 -12.33 -20.71 11.85
C ALA A 174 -12.94 -22.05 11.39
N LEU A 175 -12.78 -22.41 10.11
CA LEU A 175 -13.29 -23.65 9.57
C LEU A 175 -12.36 -24.85 9.80
N THR A 176 -11.12 -24.61 10.21
CA THR A 176 -10.11 -25.65 10.50
C THR A 176 -10.03 -26.01 11.98
N GLY A 177 -10.64 -25.25 12.86
CA GLY A 177 -10.75 -25.48 14.32
C GLY A 177 -12.15 -25.83 14.70
#